data_c15fae515035c2267eabd37de8d0bae0
#
_entry.id   c15fae515035c2267eabd37de8d0bae0
#
_cell.length_a   1.000
_cell.length_b   1.000
_cell.length_c   1.000
_cell.angle_alpha   90.00
_cell.angle_beta   90.00
_cell.angle_gamma   90.00
#
_symmetry.space_group_name_H-M   'P 1'
#
loop_
_entity.id
_entity.type
_entity.pdbx_description
1 polymer ?
#
loop_
_entity_poly.entity_id
_entity_poly.type
_entity_poly.pdbx_seq_one_letter_code
_entity_poly.pdbx_strand_id
1 'polypeptide(L)'
;FFDNYRKFPDFIQKYIFPGGMLPSMKALKDPINNSGLKIDKVNSFGIDYASTLSIWRNQFNKSWPKIKKLGFDERFYRMWNLYFSYCEGGFRSGCIDVKQVKLSSIN
;
A
#
# COMPACT_ATOMS: atom_id res chain seq x y z
N PHE A 1 -12.70 -3.94 0.32
CA PHE A 1 -11.73 -3.09 -0.38
C PHE A 1 -11.20 -3.73 -1.66
N PHE A 2 -10.82 -5.00 -1.60
CA PHE A 2 -10.29 -5.70 -2.77
C PHE A 2 -11.26 -5.70 -3.95
N ASP A 3 -12.53 -5.97 -3.70
CA ASP A 3 -13.56 -6.01 -4.75
C ASP A 3 -13.79 -4.62 -5.35
N ASN A 4 -13.80 -3.57 -4.54
CA ASN A 4 -13.92 -2.19 -5.01
C ASN A 4 -12.70 -1.76 -5.81
N TYR A 5 -11.50 -2.11 -5.33
CA TYR A 5 -10.25 -1.82 -6.01
C TYR A 5 -10.21 -2.48 -7.40
N ARG A 6 -10.74 -3.69 -7.48
CA ARG A 6 -10.78 -4.47 -8.71
C ARG A 6 -11.75 -3.90 -9.75
N LYS A 7 -12.93 -3.40 -9.29
CA LYS A 7 -13.96 -2.83 -10.19
C LYS A 7 -13.62 -1.42 -10.67
N PHE A 8 -13.03 -0.63 -9.81
CA PHE A 8 -12.78 0.79 -10.05
C PHE A 8 -11.29 1.07 -9.88
N PRO A 9 -10.50 0.92 -10.95
CA PRO A 9 -9.07 1.24 -10.87
C PRO A 9 -8.88 2.66 -10.39
N ASP A 10 -8.17 2.83 -9.28
CA ASP A 10 -7.87 4.14 -8.74
C ASP A 10 -6.61 4.72 -9.39
N PHE A 11 -6.22 5.92 -8.97
CA PHE A 11 -5.08 6.57 -9.58
C PHE A 11 -3.75 5.83 -9.30
N ILE A 12 -3.64 5.07 -8.21
CA ILE A 12 -2.44 4.29 -7.91
C ILE A 12 -2.24 3.22 -8.98
N GLN A 13 -3.32 2.50 -9.31
CA GLN A 13 -3.31 1.47 -10.33
C GLN A 13 -3.01 2.06 -11.71
N LYS A 14 -3.55 3.25 -11.99
CA LYS A 14 -3.45 3.89 -13.30
C LYS A 14 -2.11 4.59 -13.51
N TYR A 15 -1.58 5.28 -12.50
CA TYR A 15 -0.45 6.19 -12.66
C TYR A 15 0.83 5.78 -11.94
N ILE A 16 0.74 5.07 -10.83
CA ILE A 16 1.91 4.74 -10.00
C ILE A 16 2.34 3.29 -10.18
N PHE A 17 1.40 2.35 -10.06
CA PHE A 17 1.64 0.92 -10.26
C PHE A 17 0.66 0.36 -11.27
N PRO A 18 0.82 0.67 -12.59
CA PRO A 18 -0.11 0.17 -13.60
C PRO A 18 -0.20 -1.35 -13.58
N GLY A 19 -1.45 -1.84 -13.55
CA GLY A 19 -1.70 -3.28 -13.49
C GLY A 19 -1.57 -3.90 -12.12
N GLY A 20 -1.17 -3.13 -11.09
CA GLY A 20 -1.08 -3.62 -9.73
C GLY A 20 -2.45 -3.85 -9.11
N MET A 21 -2.56 -4.83 -8.24
CA MET A 21 -3.80 -5.13 -7.53
C MET A 21 -3.48 -5.65 -6.12
N LEU A 22 -4.15 -5.05 -5.13
CA LEU A 22 -3.96 -5.44 -3.73
C LEU A 22 -4.90 -6.59 -3.36
N PRO A 23 -4.37 -7.72 -2.88
CA PRO A 23 -5.23 -8.81 -2.43
C PRO A 23 -5.81 -8.53 -1.06
N SER A 24 -6.99 -9.09 -0.79
CA SER A 24 -7.56 -9.14 0.55
C SER A 24 -7.08 -10.41 1.27
N MET A 25 -7.24 -10.46 2.60
CA MET A 25 -6.97 -11.70 3.34
C MET A 25 -7.84 -12.85 2.84
N LYS A 26 -9.09 -12.55 2.47
CA LYS A 26 -9.99 -13.55 1.91
C LYS A 26 -9.45 -14.11 0.58
N ALA A 27 -8.89 -13.26 -0.27
CA ALA A 27 -8.32 -13.69 -1.54
C ALA A 27 -7.05 -14.53 -1.38
N LEU A 28 -6.29 -14.32 -0.31
CA LEU A 28 -5.05 -15.06 -0.03
C LEU A 28 -5.28 -16.41 0.65
N LYS A 29 -6.40 -16.57 1.32
CA LYS A 29 -6.65 -17.74 2.18
C LYS A 29 -6.62 -19.07 1.41
N ASP A 30 -7.31 -19.14 0.29
CA ASP A 30 -7.37 -20.38 -0.50
C ASP A 30 -6.02 -20.76 -1.11
N PRO A 31 -5.29 -19.84 -1.79
CA PRO A 31 -3.95 -20.19 -2.27
C PRO A 31 -3.00 -20.64 -1.15
N ILE A 32 -3.07 -20.04 0.03
CA ILE A 32 -2.23 -20.45 1.17
C ILE A 32 -2.58 -21.87 1.60
N ASN A 33 -3.86 -22.17 1.78
CA ASN A 33 -4.31 -23.50 2.19
C ASN A 33 -3.96 -24.56 1.15
N ASN A 34 -4.11 -24.24 -0.15
CA ASN A 34 -3.82 -25.17 -1.24
C ASN A 34 -2.32 -25.45 -1.38
N SER A 35 -1.45 -24.59 -0.86
CA SER A 35 0.00 -24.79 -0.94
C SER A 35 0.56 -25.69 0.18
N GLY A 36 -0.29 -26.17 1.09
CA GLY A 36 0.15 -26.97 2.24
C GLY A 36 0.60 -26.14 3.43
N LEU A 37 0.22 -24.86 3.45
CA LEU A 37 0.52 -23.93 4.52
C LEU A 37 -0.76 -23.53 5.24
N LYS A 38 -0.61 -23.07 6.46
CA LYS A 38 -1.71 -22.50 7.23
C LYS A 38 -1.30 -21.17 7.85
N ILE A 39 -2.30 -20.32 8.10
CA ILE A 39 -2.08 -19.04 8.76
C ILE A 39 -2.10 -19.27 10.28
N ASP A 40 -0.97 -19.05 10.94
CA ASP A 40 -0.86 -19.17 12.40
C ASP A 40 -1.23 -17.87 13.11
N LYS A 41 -0.78 -16.75 12.56
CA LYS A 41 -0.95 -15.45 13.21
C LYS A 41 -0.99 -14.34 12.16
N VAL A 42 -1.83 -13.34 12.42
CA VAL A 42 -1.92 -12.13 11.60
C VAL A 42 -1.79 -10.92 12.52
N ASN A 43 -0.84 -10.04 12.23
CA ASN A 43 -0.68 -8.77 12.92
C ASN A 43 -1.00 -7.64 11.96
N SER A 44 -1.74 -6.64 12.43
CA SER A 44 -2.14 -5.48 11.64
C SER A 44 -1.36 -4.24 12.07
N PHE A 45 -0.77 -3.52 11.12
CA PHE A 45 0.08 -2.35 11.36
C PHE A 45 -0.37 -1.12 10.58
N GLY A 46 -1.61 -1.08 10.09
CA GLY A 46 -2.09 0.00 9.21
C GLY A 46 -1.93 1.39 9.81
N ILE A 47 -2.31 1.57 11.08
CA ILE A 47 -2.21 2.87 11.75
C ILE A 47 -0.76 3.31 11.89
N ASP A 48 0.13 2.39 12.27
CA ASP A 48 1.56 2.69 12.38
C ASP A 48 2.15 3.03 11.01
N TYR A 49 1.72 2.33 9.98
CA TYR A 49 2.18 2.59 8.62
C TYR A 49 1.68 3.93 8.09
N ALA A 50 0.48 4.35 8.49
CA ALA A 50 -0.02 5.70 8.16
C ALA A 50 0.92 6.78 8.71
N SER A 51 1.43 6.61 9.93
CA SER A 51 2.40 7.52 10.51
C SER A 51 3.72 7.52 9.74
N THR A 52 4.18 6.34 9.30
CA THR A 52 5.37 6.22 8.45
C THR A 52 5.21 6.97 7.14
N LEU A 53 4.05 6.84 6.49
CA LEU A 53 3.76 7.56 5.25
C LEU A 53 3.77 9.07 5.43
N SER A 54 3.27 9.56 6.57
CA SER A 54 3.31 10.98 6.89
C SER A 54 4.76 11.48 7.01
N ILE A 55 5.63 10.70 7.65
CA ILE A 55 7.06 11.02 7.75
C ILE A 55 7.71 11.03 6.37
N TRP A 56 7.43 10.04 5.54
CA TRP A 56 7.99 9.96 4.19
C TRP A 56 7.56 11.16 3.33
N ARG A 57 6.29 11.56 3.43
CA ARG A 57 5.80 12.74 2.71
C ARG A 57 6.54 14.00 3.13
N ASN A 58 6.75 14.19 4.42
CA ASN A 58 7.49 15.34 4.94
C ASN A 58 8.94 15.34 4.44
N GLN A 59 9.60 14.19 4.45
CA GLN A 59 10.98 14.05 3.94
C GLN A 59 11.05 14.31 2.44
N PHE A 60 10.09 13.80 1.69
CA PHE A 60 9.99 14.03 0.25
C PHE A 60 9.85 15.52 -0.04
N ASN A 61 8.97 16.21 0.67
CA ASN A 61 8.77 17.65 0.47
C ASN A 61 10.02 18.46 0.83
N LYS A 62 10.72 18.09 1.89
CA LYS A 62 11.98 18.75 2.28
C LYS A 62 13.07 18.53 1.24
N SER A 63 13.09 17.39 0.62
CA SER A 63 14.09 17.02 -0.39
C SER A 63 13.72 17.48 -1.79
N TRP A 64 12.52 18.03 -2.00
CA TRP A 64 12.04 18.40 -3.32
C TRP A 64 12.98 19.31 -4.11
N PRO A 65 13.60 20.36 -3.52
CA PRO A 65 14.53 21.18 -4.30
C PRO A 65 15.69 20.38 -4.91
N LYS A 66 16.18 19.37 -4.22
CA LYS A 66 17.24 18.48 -4.73
C LYS A 66 16.71 17.54 -5.80
N ILE A 67 15.51 16.99 -5.59
CA ILE A 67 14.87 16.08 -6.55
C ILE A 67 14.57 16.81 -7.85
N LYS A 68 14.07 18.04 -7.75
CA LYS A 68 13.80 18.88 -8.92
C LYS A 68 15.03 19.09 -9.78
N LYS A 69 16.20 19.28 -9.16
CA LYS A 69 17.48 19.44 -9.87
C LYS A 69 17.89 18.20 -10.66
N LEU A 70 17.34 17.03 -10.31
CA LEU A 70 17.61 15.79 -11.04
C LEU A 70 16.77 15.64 -12.31
N GLY A 71 15.86 16.58 -12.57
CA GLY A 71 15.03 16.59 -13.77
C GLY A 71 13.59 16.19 -13.59
N PHE A 72 13.15 15.98 -12.36
CA PHE A 72 11.74 15.66 -12.08
C PHE A 72 10.90 16.93 -12.04
N ASP A 73 9.66 16.87 -12.55
CA ASP A 73 8.81 18.02 -12.73
C ASP A 73 7.71 18.16 -11.65
N GLU A 74 6.93 19.23 -11.75
CA GLU A 74 5.81 19.50 -10.83
C GLU A 74 4.75 18.40 -10.85
N ARG A 75 4.53 17.77 -11.99
CA ARG A 75 3.57 16.65 -12.09
C ARG A 75 4.01 15.49 -11.23
N PHE A 76 5.31 15.16 -11.27
CA PHE A 76 5.89 14.12 -10.42
C PHE A 76 5.70 14.47 -8.94
N TYR A 77 5.99 15.71 -8.56
CA TYR A 77 5.85 16.20 -7.20
C TYR A 77 4.40 16.05 -6.70
N ARG A 78 3.43 16.52 -7.48
CA ARG A 78 2.02 16.46 -7.10
C ARG A 78 1.50 15.04 -7.03
N MET A 79 1.93 14.19 -7.96
CA MET A 79 1.51 12.80 -8.01
C MET A 79 1.97 12.03 -6.78
N TRP A 80 3.22 12.21 -6.35
CA TRP A 80 3.75 11.53 -5.18
C TRP A 80 3.14 12.05 -3.88
N ASN A 81 2.89 13.36 -3.77
CA ASN A 81 2.19 13.89 -2.61
C ASN A 81 0.76 13.35 -2.52
N LEU A 82 0.07 13.23 -3.65
CA LEU A 82 -1.26 12.64 -3.69
C LEU A 82 -1.22 11.17 -3.29
N TYR A 83 -0.22 10.42 -3.77
CA TYR A 83 -0.03 9.02 -3.41
C TYR A 83 0.16 8.85 -1.90
N PHE A 84 1.08 9.61 -1.31
CA PHE A 84 1.31 9.54 0.14
C PHE A 84 0.05 9.88 0.93
N SER A 85 -0.67 10.93 0.54
CA SER A 85 -1.88 11.36 1.24
C SER A 85 -3.02 10.35 1.10
N TYR A 86 -3.18 9.79 -0.09
CA TYR A 86 -4.19 8.78 -0.38
C TYR A 86 -3.96 7.52 0.45
N CYS A 87 -2.73 7.02 0.48
CA CYS A 87 -2.39 5.82 1.22
C CYS A 87 -2.48 6.06 2.73
N GLU A 88 -2.01 7.21 3.21
CA GLU A 88 -2.14 7.57 4.63
C GLU A 88 -3.61 7.57 5.05
N GLY A 89 -4.48 8.20 4.27
CA GLY A 89 -5.92 8.22 4.53
C GLY A 89 -6.53 6.83 4.51
N GLY A 90 -6.13 5.99 3.57
CA GLY A 90 -6.58 4.61 3.49
C GLY A 90 -6.23 3.80 4.73
N PHE A 91 -5.00 3.92 5.22
CA PHE A 91 -4.57 3.20 6.42
C PHE A 91 -5.21 3.76 7.69
N ARG A 92 -5.36 5.09 7.81
CA ARG A 92 -5.99 5.69 8.99
C ARG A 92 -7.47 5.37 9.08
N SER A 93 -8.17 5.28 7.96
CA SER A 93 -9.59 4.96 7.92
C SER A 93 -9.88 3.46 8.09
N GLY A 94 -8.86 2.61 7.95
CA GLY A 94 -9.02 1.17 7.99
C GLY A 94 -9.49 0.54 6.68
N CYS A 95 -9.59 1.33 5.60
CA CYS A 95 -9.93 0.79 4.27
C CYS A 95 -8.87 -0.14 3.74
N ILE A 96 -7.60 0.12 4.06
CA ILE A 96 -6.47 -0.75 3.74
C ILE A 96 -5.64 -0.96 5.00
N ASP A 97 -4.82 -2.01 5.00
CA ASP A 97 -4.03 -2.36 6.16
C ASP A 97 -2.72 -3.00 5.72
N VAL A 98 -1.72 -2.92 6.58
CA VAL A 98 -0.47 -3.67 6.45
C VAL A 98 -0.55 -4.82 7.42
N LYS A 99 -0.42 -6.04 6.91
CA LYS A 99 -0.52 -7.24 7.75
C LYS A 99 0.74 -8.08 7.62
N GLN A 100 1.23 -8.51 8.77
CA GLN A 100 2.28 -9.51 8.86
C GLN A 100 1.61 -10.85 9.11
N VAL A 101 1.82 -11.80 8.22
CA VAL A 101 1.17 -13.11 8.28
C VAL A 101 2.22 -14.16 8.57
N LYS A 102 2.04 -14.88 9.69
CA LYS A 102 2.90 -16.01 10.03
C LYS A 102 2.30 -17.27 9.45
N LEU A 103 3.06 -17.97 8.65
CA LEU A 103 2.66 -19.22 8.02
C LEU A 103 3.46 -20.38 8.58
N SER A 104 2.83 -21.55 8.61
CA SER A 104 3.52 -22.80 8.98
C SER A 104 3.02 -23.93 8.10
N SER A 105 3.80 -25.02 8.06
CA SER A 105 3.41 -26.21 7.32
C SER A 105 2.25 -26.93 8.03
N ILE A 106 1.33 -27.47 7.24
CA ILE A 106 0.23 -28.29 7.74
C ILE A 106 0.75 -29.62 8.27
N ASN A 107 1.84 -30.13 7.69
CA ASN A 107 2.44 -31.41 8.05
C ASN A 107 3.48 -31.27 9.14
#